data_b75af8749c1c6ddf216bbae1fa56fda6
#
_entry.id   b75af8749c1c6ddf216bbae1fa56fda6
#
_cell.length_a   1.000
_cell.length_b   1.000
_cell.length_c   1.000
_cell.angle_alpha   90.00
_cell.angle_beta   90.00
_cell.angle_gamma   90.00
#
_symmetry.space_group_name_H-M   'P 1'
#
loop_
_entity.id
_entity.type
_entity.pdbx_description
1 polymer ?
#
loop_
_entity_poly.entity_id
_entity_poly.type
_entity_poly.pdbx_seq_one_letter_code
_entity_poly.pdbx_strand_id
1 'polypeptide(L)'
;VCKNLYNSNFSEEDSTFCDELFGKYFKYCKYLEKDGKIVSFCFAFDCKIGEKTAKYIFAVATDSEQRNKGYATELLNKIRNESDAVLILRPANRSLISFYEKLGFKTFNATNEQSNFAVIPCDDLLNLAKDYKEKSGSYTLMYLSNNTENFENIYFPYSMP
;
A
#
# COMPACT_ATOMS: atom_id res chain seq x y z
N VAL A 1 -14.75 12.95 -0.93
CA VAL A 1 -13.45 13.61 -0.81
C VAL A 1 -12.31 12.68 -1.19
N CYS A 2 -12.13 11.49 -0.56
CA CYS A 2 -11.05 10.54 -0.92
C CYS A 2 -11.06 10.15 -2.41
N LYS A 3 -12.25 9.94 -3.00
CA LYS A 3 -12.38 9.62 -4.43
C LYS A 3 -11.87 10.74 -5.33
N ASN A 4 -12.11 12.01 -4.98
CA ASN A 4 -11.58 13.15 -5.73
C ASN A 4 -10.06 13.23 -5.61
N LEU A 5 -9.52 12.97 -4.42
CA LEU A 5 -8.08 12.87 -4.20
C LEU A 5 -7.46 11.72 -5.02
N TYR A 6 -8.13 10.58 -5.10
CA TYR A 6 -7.70 9.45 -5.92
C TYR A 6 -7.58 9.87 -7.39
N ASN A 7 -8.66 10.40 -7.94
CA ASN A 7 -8.70 10.81 -9.36
C ASN A 7 -7.64 11.88 -9.70
N SER A 8 -7.33 12.79 -8.78
CA SER A 8 -6.29 13.80 -9.00
C SER A 8 -4.85 13.25 -8.95
N ASN A 9 -4.63 12.10 -8.30
CA ASN A 9 -3.31 11.47 -8.19
C ASN A 9 -3.10 10.33 -9.19
N PHE A 10 -4.19 9.68 -9.64
CA PHE A 10 -4.20 8.49 -10.50
C PHE A 10 -5.08 8.73 -11.74
N SER A 11 -4.90 9.86 -12.40
CA SER A 11 -5.72 10.31 -13.54
C SER A 11 -5.68 9.40 -14.78
N GLU A 12 -4.73 8.47 -14.84
CA GLU A 12 -4.59 7.51 -15.94
C GLU A 12 -5.41 6.22 -15.71
N GLU A 13 -6.02 6.07 -14.55
CA GLU A 13 -6.83 4.90 -14.23
C GLU A 13 -8.28 5.06 -14.68
N ASP A 14 -8.90 3.94 -15.04
CA ASP A 14 -10.31 3.89 -15.44
C ASP A 14 -11.21 4.36 -14.28
N SER A 15 -12.14 5.27 -14.57
CA SER A 15 -13.14 5.74 -13.60
C SER A 15 -13.96 4.60 -13.00
N THR A 16 -14.18 3.52 -13.77
CA THR A 16 -14.88 2.31 -13.33
C THR A 16 -14.12 1.61 -12.20
N PHE A 17 -12.81 1.49 -12.32
CA PHE A 17 -11.96 0.91 -11.27
C PHE A 17 -12.02 1.75 -9.99
N CYS A 18 -11.97 3.08 -10.11
CA CYS A 18 -12.10 3.98 -8.97
C CYS A 18 -13.45 3.80 -8.24
N ASP A 19 -14.55 3.67 -9.00
CA ASP A 19 -15.88 3.46 -8.44
C ASP A 19 -16.00 2.12 -7.73
N GLU A 20 -15.44 1.07 -8.29
CA GLU A 20 -15.39 -0.25 -7.66
C GLU A 20 -14.51 -0.24 -6.39
N LEU A 21 -13.33 0.38 -6.44
CA LEU A 21 -12.41 0.49 -5.31
C LEU A 21 -13.09 1.15 -4.11
N PHE A 22 -13.72 2.31 -4.32
CA PHE A 22 -14.41 3.02 -3.24
C PHE A 22 -15.75 2.40 -2.86
N GLY A 23 -16.44 1.73 -3.78
CA GLY A 23 -17.71 1.05 -3.51
C GLY A 23 -17.53 -0.25 -2.71
N LYS A 24 -16.59 -1.10 -3.12
CA LYS A 24 -16.40 -2.43 -2.53
C LYS A 24 -15.44 -2.43 -1.33
N TYR A 25 -14.40 -1.59 -1.36
CA TYR A 25 -13.25 -1.72 -0.45
C TYR A 25 -13.07 -0.53 0.49
N PHE A 26 -14.04 0.38 0.59
CA PHE A 26 -13.95 1.58 1.44
C PHE A 26 -13.65 1.27 2.92
N LYS A 27 -14.04 0.09 3.42
CA LYS A 27 -13.72 -0.37 4.78
C LYS A 27 -12.20 -0.45 5.08
N TYR A 28 -11.38 -0.58 4.04
CA TYR A 28 -9.91 -0.57 4.14
C TYR A 28 -9.31 0.82 3.95
N CYS A 29 -10.12 1.83 3.60
CA CYS A 29 -9.65 3.19 3.42
C CYS A 29 -9.21 3.79 4.76
N LYS A 30 -7.98 4.22 4.82
CA LYS A 30 -7.39 4.98 5.93
C LYS A 30 -7.08 6.38 5.46
N TYR A 31 -7.38 7.36 6.28
CA TYR A 31 -7.14 8.76 5.91
C TYR A 31 -6.66 9.60 7.08
N LEU A 32 -6.03 10.70 6.73
CA LEU A 32 -5.59 11.76 7.63
C LEU A 32 -6.39 13.01 7.33
N GLU A 33 -6.99 13.57 8.38
CA GLU A 33 -7.72 14.82 8.32
C GLU A 33 -6.96 15.92 9.06
N LYS A 34 -6.91 17.12 8.46
CA LYS A 34 -6.39 18.35 9.05
C LYS A 34 -7.38 19.48 8.78
N ASP A 35 -7.75 20.20 9.81
CA ASP A 35 -8.66 21.36 9.72
C ASP A 35 -9.97 21.06 8.97
N GLY A 36 -10.56 19.87 9.23
CA GLY A 36 -11.80 19.42 8.60
C GLY A 36 -11.65 18.97 7.14
N LYS A 37 -10.41 18.81 6.62
CA LYS A 37 -10.14 18.35 5.26
C LYS A 37 -9.31 17.08 5.28
N ILE A 38 -9.67 16.12 4.42
CA ILE A 38 -8.84 14.94 4.19
C ILE A 38 -7.64 15.37 3.34
N VAL A 39 -6.45 15.25 3.90
CA VAL A 39 -5.18 15.68 3.27
C VAL A 39 -4.39 14.52 2.69
N SER A 40 -4.58 13.30 3.20
CA SER A 40 -3.92 12.09 2.69
C SER A 40 -4.80 10.88 2.95
N PHE A 41 -4.73 9.87 2.09
CA PHE A 41 -5.39 8.58 2.29
C PHE A 41 -4.59 7.43 1.64
N CYS A 42 -4.94 6.21 2.01
CA CYS A 42 -4.55 4.97 1.36
C CYS A 42 -5.56 3.87 1.64
N PHE A 43 -5.42 2.73 0.98
CA PHE A 43 -6.10 1.49 1.35
C PHE A 43 -5.11 0.59 2.08
N ALA A 44 -5.52 0.00 3.20
CA ALA A 44 -4.71 -0.88 4.03
C ALA A 44 -5.41 -2.25 4.17
N PHE A 45 -5.15 -3.13 3.20
CA PHE A 45 -5.76 -4.46 3.15
C PHE A 45 -5.09 -5.41 4.14
N ASP A 46 -5.90 -6.23 4.78
CA ASP A 46 -5.39 -7.27 5.66
C ASP A 46 -4.66 -8.36 4.88
N CYS A 47 -3.50 -8.76 5.39
CA CYS A 47 -2.75 -9.90 4.90
C CYS A 47 -1.91 -10.50 6.04
N LYS A 48 -1.19 -11.56 5.73
CA LYS A 48 -0.18 -12.15 6.62
C LYS A 48 1.12 -12.31 5.87
N ILE A 49 2.21 -12.28 6.59
CA ILE A 49 3.54 -12.66 6.11
C ILE A 49 4.09 -13.75 7.05
N GLY A 50 4.10 -15.00 6.59
CA GLY A 50 4.25 -16.14 7.48
C GLY A 50 3.13 -16.12 8.55
N GLU A 51 3.51 -16.20 9.82
CA GLU A 51 2.57 -16.15 10.95
C GLU A 51 2.21 -14.71 11.40
N LYS A 52 2.81 -13.69 10.79
CA LYS A 52 2.66 -12.31 11.24
C LYS A 52 1.52 -11.59 10.55
N THR A 53 0.82 -10.77 11.33
CA THR A 53 -0.14 -9.81 10.77
C THR A 53 0.59 -8.77 9.92
N ALA A 54 0.05 -8.54 8.74
CA ALA A 54 0.55 -7.55 7.81
C ALA A 54 -0.59 -6.74 7.18
N LYS A 55 -0.26 -5.60 6.63
CA LYS A 55 -1.16 -4.75 5.84
C LYS A 55 -0.52 -4.47 4.49
N TYR A 56 -1.24 -4.76 3.43
CA TYR A 56 -0.84 -4.32 2.10
C TYR A 56 -1.38 -2.91 1.84
N ILE A 57 -0.47 -1.98 1.64
CA ILE A 57 -0.80 -0.56 1.43
C ILE A 57 -0.91 -0.29 -0.06
N PHE A 58 -2.09 0.15 -0.46
CA PHE A 58 -2.43 0.45 -1.85
C PHE A 58 -2.88 1.90 -2.00
N ALA A 59 -2.56 2.54 -3.14
CA ALA A 59 -3.03 3.87 -3.54
C ALA A 59 -2.77 4.97 -2.48
N VAL A 60 -1.53 5.10 -2.02
CA VAL A 60 -1.16 6.22 -1.14
C VAL A 60 -1.24 7.53 -1.92
N ALA A 61 -2.10 8.43 -1.49
CA ALA A 61 -2.30 9.73 -2.13
C ALA A 61 -2.34 10.86 -1.11
N THR A 62 -1.77 12.00 -1.50
CA THR A 62 -1.81 13.24 -0.73
C THR A 62 -2.31 14.36 -1.64
N ASP A 63 -3.17 15.23 -1.11
CA ASP A 63 -3.64 16.42 -1.78
C ASP A 63 -2.45 17.21 -2.35
N SER A 64 -2.54 17.60 -3.61
CA SER A 64 -1.43 18.27 -4.32
C SER A 64 -0.97 19.56 -3.63
N GLU A 65 -1.89 20.31 -3.05
CA GLU A 65 -1.61 21.54 -2.29
C GLU A 65 -1.03 21.27 -0.89
N GLN A 66 -1.12 20.02 -0.44
CA GLN A 66 -0.69 19.58 0.88
C GLN A 66 0.55 18.67 0.85
N ARG A 67 1.15 18.49 -0.32
CA ARG A 67 2.38 17.70 -0.46
C ARG A 67 3.56 18.37 0.24
N ASN A 68 4.60 17.59 0.51
CA ASN A 68 5.83 18.00 1.19
C ASN A 68 5.65 18.49 2.65
N LYS A 69 4.47 18.23 3.24
CA LYS A 69 4.16 18.53 4.66
C LYS A 69 4.25 17.29 5.56
N GLY A 70 4.67 16.14 5.03
CA GLY A 70 4.83 14.90 5.79
C GLY A 70 3.54 14.11 6.05
N TYR A 71 2.40 14.47 5.45
CA TYR A 71 1.11 13.83 5.75
C TYR A 71 1.02 12.36 5.34
N ALA A 72 1.62 11.96 4.23
CA ALA A 72 1.71 10.54 3.88
C ALA A 72 2.53 9.75 4.92
N THR A 73 3.62 10.33 5.40
CA THR A 73 4.44 9.78 6.48
C THR A 73 3.64 9.63 7.78
N GLU A 74 2.90 10.67 8.16
CA GLU A 74 2.06 10.66 9.36
C GLU A 74 0.98 9.58 9.27
N LEU A 75 0.31 9.45 8.12
CA LEU A 75 -0.70 8.43 7.86
C LEU A 75 -0.12 7.00 8.00
N LEU A 76 1.00 6.73 7.34
CA LEU A 76 1.63 5.40 7.38
C LEU A 76 2.13 5.05 8.78
N ASN A 77 2.69 6.01 9.51
CA ASN A 77 3.09 5.81 10.91
C ASN A 77 1.88 5.53 11.82
N LYS A 78 0.76 6.22 11.60
CA LYS A 78 -0.49 5.96 12.33
C LYS A 78 -0.96 4.53 12.10
N ILE A 79 -1.02 4.06 10.85
CA ILE A 79 -1.44 2.69 10.51
C ILE A 79 -0.51 1.67 11.18
N ARG A 80 0.81 1.89 11.12
CA ARG A 80 1.81 1.02 11.75
C ARG A 80 1.60 0.91 13.26
N ASN A 81 1.41 2.05 13.93
CA ASN A 81 1.29 2.11 15.39
C ASN A 81 -0.04 1.52 15.90
N GLU A 82 -1.12 1.65 15.11
CA GLU A 82 -2.44 1.11 15.48
C GLU A 82 -2.49 -0.42 15.41
N SER A 83 -1.74 -1.04 14.52
CA SER A 83 -1.91 -2.46 14.21
C SER A 83 -0.73 -3.36 14.59
N ASP A 84 0.43 -2.80 14.92
CA ASP A 84 1.71 -3.52 15.05
C ASP A 84 1.98 -4.50 13.87
N ALA A 85 1.42 -4.18 12.72
CA ALA A 85 1.48 -5.00 11.53
C ALA A 85 2.70 -4.64 10.68
N VAL A 86 3.22 -5.62 9.97
CA VAL A 86 4.18 -5.38 8.90
C VAL A 86 3.45 -4.66 7.76
N LEU A 87 3.93 -3.49 7.35
CA LEU A 87 3.40 -2.80 6.17
C LEU A 87 4.14 -3.27 4.92
N ILE A 88 3.39 -3.61 3.89
CA ILE A 88 3.91 -4.05 2.60
C ILE A 88 3.33 -3.13 1.54
N LEU A 89 4.13 -2.67 0.62
CA LEU A 89 3.67 -1.86 -0.50
C LEU A 89 4.54 -2.05 -1.76
N ARG A 90 3.97 -1.64 -2.87
CA ARG A 90 4.68 -1.48 -4.15
C ARG A 90 4.71 0.01 -4.50
N PRO A 91 5.89 0.64 -4.60
CA PRO A 91 5.99 2.01 -5.09
C PRO A 91 5.44 2.13 -6.51
N ALA A 92 4.63 3.15 -6.77
CA ALA A 92 4.06 3.39 -8.09
C ALA A 92 5.13 3.67 -9.17
N ASN A 93 6.28 4.18 -8.77
CA ASN A 93 7.43 4.39 -9.63
C ASN A 93 8.74 4.38 -8.84
N ARG A 94 9.86 4.32 -9.55
CA ARG A 94 11.20 4.24 -8.91
C ARG A 94 11.56 5.47 -8.08
N SER A 95 11.05 6.64 -8.39
CA SER A 95 11.37 7.87 -7.64
C SER A 95 10.80 7.84 -6.22
N LEU A 96 9.78 7.03 -5.96
CA LEU A 96 9.19 6.87 -4.63
C LEU A 96 9.97 5.90 -3.72
N ILE A 97 10.89 5.11 -4.26
CA ILE A 97 11.68 4.15 -3.46
C ILE A 97 12.43 4.90 -2.36
N SER A 98 13.18 5.94 -2.70
CA SER A 98 13.94 6.72 -1.71
C SER A 98 13.05 7.44 -0.70
N PHE A 99 11.82 7.80 -1.07
CA PHE A 99 10.84 8.33 -0.12
C PHE A 99 10.47 7.27 0.93
N TYR A 100 10.14 6.05 0.50
CA TYR A 100 9.80 4.97 1.44
C TYR A 100 11.01 4.47 2.24
N GLU A 101 12.22 4.44 1.66
CA GLU A 101 13.44 4.12 2.40
C GLU A 101 13.70 5.10 3.56
N LYS A 102 13.46 6.39 3.36
CA LYS A 102 13.55 7.40 4.44
C LYS A 102 12.54 7.17 5.57
N LEU A 103 11.43 6.49 5.29
CA LEU A 103 10.46 6.06 6.29
C LEU A 103 10.85 4.76 7.00
N GLY A 104 11.95 4.13 6.59
CA GLY A 104 12.43 2.87 7.13
C GLY A 104 11.96 1.63 6.39
N PHE A 105 11.25 1.78 5.26
CA PHE A 105 10.94 0.64 4.41
C PHE A 105 12.21 0.07 3.79
N LYS A 106 12.22 -1.25 3.67
CA LYS A 106 13.29 -2.01 3.01
C LYS A 106 12.74 -2.66 1.76
N THR A 107 13.56 -2.71 0.72
CA THR A 107 13.26 -3.52 -0.46
C THR A 107 13.47 -4.99 -0.15
N PHE A 108 12.70 -5.85 -0.79
CA PHE A 108 12.93 -7.28 -0.76
C PHE A 108 12.81 -7.87 -2.17
N ASN A 109 13.43 -9.00 -2.37
CA ASN A 109 13.34 -9.73 -3.62
C ASN A 109 12.11 -10.62 -3.58
N ALA A 110 11.13 -10.35 -4.46
CA ALA A 110 10.07 -11.30 -4.69
C ALA A 110 10.64 -12.56 -5.35
N THR A 111 10.35 -13.72 -4.80
CA THR A 111 10.76 -15.01 -5.35
C THR A 111 9.54 -15.83 -5.74
N ASN A 112 9.66 -16.62 -6.80
CA ASN A 112 8.64 -17.60 -7.18
C ASN A 112 8.81 -18.94 -6.42
N GLU A 113 9.84 -19.06 -5.60
CA GLU A 113 10.09 -20.24 -4.80
C GLU A 113 9.31 -20.16 -3.48
N GLN A 114 8.82 -21.30 -3.00
CA GLN A 114 8.21 -21.40 -1.68
C GLN A 114 9.22 -20.98 -0.62
N SER A 115 8.90 -19.92 0.10
CA SER A 115 9.67 -19.45 1.24
C SER A 115 8.81 -19.49 2.52
N ASN A 116 9.47 -19.48 3.68
CA ASN A 116 8.78 -19.40 4.98
C ASN A 116 8.04 -18.08 5.18
N PHE A 117 8.19 -17.13 4.28
CA PHE A 117 7.63 -15.80 4.32
C PHE A 117 6.65 -15.54 3.17
N ALA A 118 5.77 -16.50 2.90
CA ALA A 118 4.69 -16.29 1.94
C ALA A 118 3.74 -15.17 2.43
N VAL A 119 3.42 -14.24 1.53
CA VAL A 119 2.35 -13.26 1.77
C VAL A 119 1.01 -13.93 1.45
N ILE A 120 0.14 -13.94 2.44
CA ILE A 120 -1.22 -14.50 2.33
C ILE A 120 -2.19 -13.31 2.37
N PRO A 121 -2.72 -12.87 1.22
CA PRO A 121 -3.68 -11.78 1.16
C PRO A 121 -5.06 -12.22 1.66
N CYS A 122 -5.87 -11.28 2.14
CA CYS A 122 -7.29 -11.51 2.34
C CYS A 122 -8.03 -11.64 0.99
N ASP A 123 -9.24 -12.19 1.01
CA ASP A 123 -10.03 -12.42 -0.20
C ASP A 123 -10.30 -11.12 -1.00
N ASP A 124 -10.54 -10.02 -0.30
CA ASP A 124 -10.77 -8.73 -0.93
C ASP A 124 -9.53 -8.22 -1.67
N LEU A 125 -8.33 -8.41 -1.12
CA LEU A 125 -7.08 -8.04 -1.79
C LEU A 125 -6.82 -8.96 -2.99
N LEU A 126 -7.14 -10.25 -2.90
CA LEU A 126 -7.08 -11.18 -4.04
C LEU A 126 -8.02 -10.76 -5.16
N ASN A 127 -9.24 -10.35 -4.84
CA ASN A 127 -10.21 -9.90 -5.82
C ASN A 127 -9.75 -8.59 -6.47
N LEU A 128 -9.23 -7.63 -5.69
CA LEU A 128 -8.63 -6.42 -6.24
C LEU A 128 -7.49 -6.74 -7.20
N ALA A 129 -6.60 -7.67 -6.85
CA ALA A 129 -5.47 -8.06 -7.68
C ALA A 129 -5.89 -8.69 -9.03
N LYS A 130 -7.03 -9.39 -9.07
CA LYS A 130 -7.58 -9.94 -10.32
C LYS A 130 -8.14 -8.86 -11.25
N ASP A 131 -8.73 -7.82 -10.67
CA ASP A 131 -9.38 -6.74 -11.42
C ASP A 131 -8.36 -5.65 -11.82
N TYR A 132 -7.23 -5.57 -11.12
CA TYR A 132 -6.18 -4.61 -11.40
C TYR A 132 -5.32 -5.05 -12.57
N LYS A 133 -5.54 -4.43 -13.73
CA LYS A 133 -4.71 -4.65 -14.93
C LYS A 133 -3.46 -3.81 -14.84
N GLU A 134 -2.35 -4.46 -14.53
CA GLU A 134 -1.06 -3.81 -14.42
C GLU A 134 -0.62 -3.15 -15.73
N LYS A 135 -0.33 -1.85 -15.67
CA LYS A 135 0.47 -1.19 -16.69
C LYS A 135 1.94 -1.44 -16.35
N SER A 136 2.69 -2.01 -17.29
CA SER A 136 4.08 -2.42 -17.19
C SER A 136 4.96 -1.48 -16.35
N GLY A 137 5.51 -1.96 -15.26
CA GLY A 137 6.46 -1.26 -14.39
C GLY A 137 7.39 -2.25 -13.67
N SER A 138 8.55 -1.78 -13.20
CA SER A 138 9.45 -2.64 -12.44
C SER A 138 8.83 -3.03 -11.09
N TYR A 139 8.81 -4.31 -10.82
CA TYR A 139 8.30 -4.90 -9.60
C TYR A 139 9.28 -4.67 -8.44
N THR A 140 9.13 -3.58 -7.72
CA THR A 140 9.85 -3.39 -6.47
C THR A 140 8.84 -3.43 -5.34
N LEU A 141 8.96 -4.40 -4.45
CA LEU A 141 8.15 -4.49 -3.25
C LEU A 141 8.98 -4.02 -2.05
N MET A 142 8.33 -3.36 -1.12
CA MET A 142 8.95 -2.82 0.08
C MET A 142 8.13 -3.22 1.32
N TYR A 143 8.82 -3.40 2.45
CA TYR A 143 8.19 -3.67 3.72
C TYR A 143 8.74 -2.81 4.84
N LEU A 144 7.92 -2.55 5.85
CA LEU A 144 8.27 -1.89 7.09
C LEU A 144 7.80 -2.74 8.27
N SER A 145 8.73 -3.16 9.12
CA SER A 145 8.46 -3.90 10.34
C SER A 145 8.96 -3.13 11.56
N ASN A 146 8.23 -3.20 12.68
CA ASN A 146 8.66 -2.65 13.97
C ASN A 146 9.80 -3.46 14.61
N ASN A 147 9.98 -4.72 14.17
CA ASN A 147 10.99 -5.63 14.67
C ASN A 147 12.22 -5.65 13.75
N THR A 148 13.37 -6.09 14.29
CA THR A 148 14.63 -6.24 13.55
C THR A 148 14.61 -7.38 12.52
N GLU A 149 13.45 -7.94 12.21
CA GLU A 149 13.31 -9.03 11.30
C GLU A 149 13.67 -8.63 9.88
N ASN A 150 14.46 -9.49 9.25
CA ASN A 150 14.86 -9.35 7.88
C ASN A 150 14.10 -10.37 7.03
N PHE A 151 13.18 -9.88 6.21
CA PHE A 151 12.46 -10.70 5.26
C PHE A 151 13.23 -10.72 3.93
N GLU A 152 14.26 -11.55 3.84
CA GLU A 152 15.15 -11.57 2.66
C GLU A 152 14.49 -12.12 1.40
N ASN A 153 13.63 -13.13 1.57
CA ASN A 153 12.95 -13.78 0.44
C ASN A 153 11.47 -13.93 0.76
N ILE A 154 10.65 -13.11 0.13
CA ILE A 154 9.20 -13.16 0.29
C ILE A 154 8.57 -13.74 -0.97
N TYR A 155 7.75 -14.75 -0.79
CA TYR A 155 6.96 -15.35 -1.86
C TYR A 155 5.62 -14.66 -1.99
N PHE A 156 5.34 -14.16 -3.17
CA PHE A 156 4.02 -13.66 -3.55
C PHE A 156 3.37 -14.67 -4.49
N PRO A 157 2.36 -15.42 -4.05
CA PRO A 157 1.67 -16.38 -4.91
C PRO A 157 0.80 -15.70 -5.98
N TYR A 158 0.65 -14.38 -5.93
CA TYR A 158 -0.22 -13.60 -6.80
C TYR A 158 0.45 -12.30 -7.24
N SER A 159 0.09 -11.80 -8.44
CA SER A 159 0.41 -10.43 -8.83
C SER A 159 -0.32 -9.46 -7.92
N MET A 160 0.43 -8.70 -7.13
CA MET A 160 -0.15 -7.71 -6.22
C MET A 160 -0.25 -6.35 -6.92
N PRO A 161 -1.37 -5.62 -6.73
CA PRO A 161 -1.59 -4.32 -7.36
C PRO A 161 -0.64 -3.23 -6.84
#